data_ace24d3b176281ad0169a84af099da29
#
_entry.id   ace24d3b176281ad0169a84af099da29
#
_cell.length_a   1.000
_cell.length_b   1.000
_cell.length_c   1.000
_cell.angle_alpha   90.00
_cell.angle_beta   90.00
_cell.angle_gamma   90.00
#
_symmetry.space_group_name_H-M   'P 1'
#
loop_
_entity.id
_entity.type
_entity.pdbx_description
1 polymer ?
#
loop_
_entity_poly.entity_id
_entity_poly.type
_entity_poly.pdbx_seq_one_letter_code
_entity_poly.pdbx_strand_id
1 'polypeptide(L)'
;MKPSLICGCPKFDESVPVERLNGRKISNNYASFVTLTDGYIKDAMCGYRIYPVEPFYKICRFSYIDSHMGFDTEILIRMIWKNVPIIYMPVEVSYPVGGKSNFRMIRDNIRISFMFARMTIGMWLRYPILNKRRKSQKSEKDKNKTDE
;
A
#
# COMPACT_ATOMS: atom_id res chain seq x y z
N MET A 1 -9.20 20.42 -6.62
CA MET A 1 -9.07 18.95 -6.39
C MET A 1 -7.86 18.68 -5.49
N LYS A 2 -7.99 17.82 -4.48
CA LYS A 2 -6.81 17.40 -3.70
C LYS A 2 -5.94 16.49 -4.57
N PRO A 3 -4.59 16.67 -4.56
CA PRO A 3 -3.69 15.78 -5.27
C PRO A 3 -3.82 14.36 -4.73
N SER A 4 -4.09 13.39 -5.61
CA SER A 4 -4.38 12.01 -5.25
C SER A 4 -3.32 11.06 -5.81
N LEU A 5 -3.05 9.96 -5.10
CA LEU A 5 -2.25 8.86 -5.59
C LEU A 5 -3.15 7.93 -6.42
N ILE A 6 -2.80 7.70 -7.69
CA ILE A 6 -3.49 6.72 -8.52
C ILE A 6 -2.72 5.41 -8.44
N CYS A 7 -3.39 4.34 -8.05
CA CYS A 7 -2.81 3.00 -7.92
C CYS A 7 -3.50 2.02 -8.86
N GLY A 8 -2.71 1.27 -9.61
CA GLY A 8 -3.23 0.11 -10.34
C GLY A 8 -3.75 -0.94 -9.36
N CYS A 9 -4.92 -1.49 -9.66
CA CYS A 9 -5.48 -2.64 -8.97
C CYS A 9 -5.48 -3.82 -9.94
N PRO A 10 -4.55 -4.77 -9.83
CA PRO A 10 -4.41 -5.84 -10.79
C PRO A 10 -5.64 -6.73 -10.86
N LYS A 11 -6.10 -6.97 -12.09
CA LYS A 11 -6.97 -8.08 -12.42
C LYS A 11 -6.11 -9.17 -13.03
N PHE A 12 -6.01 -10.29 -12.34
CA PHE A 12 -5.20 -11.42 -12.76
C PHE A 12 -6.04 -12.38 -13.60
N ASP A 13 -5.41 -12.96 -14.60
CA ASP A 13 -5.90 -14.13 -15.31
C ASP A 13 -5.46 -15.43 -14.60
N GLU A 14 -5.76 -16.58 -15.21
CA GLU A 14 -5.43 -17.90 -14.64
C GLU A 14 -3.92 -18.21 -14.64
N SER A 15 -3.08 -17.36 -15.26
CA SER A 15 -1.63 -17.56 -15.36
C SER A 15 -0.87 -17.15 -14.10
N VAL A 16 -1.53 -16.49 -13.12
CA VAL A 16 -0.86 -15.97 -11.93
C VAL A 16 -0.46 -17.10 -10.98
N PRO A 17 0.83 -17.17 -10.54
CA PRO A 17 1.27 -18.11 -9.53
C PRO A 17 0.61 -17.86 -8.17
N VAL A 18 0.18 -18.94 -7.49
CA VAL A 18 -0.51 -18.86 -6.19
C VAL A 18 0.36 -18.18 -5.11
N GLU A 19 1.67 -18.40 -5.15
CA GLU A 19 2.63 -17.79 -4.24
C GLU A 19 2.61 -16.26 -4.33
N ARG A 20 2.41 -15.71 -5.53
CA ARG A 20 2.31 -14.27 -5.75
C ARG A 20 1.02 -13.70 -5.18
N LEU A 21 -0.09 -14.42 -5.31
CA LEU A 21 -1.36 -14.04 -4.69
C LEU A 21 -1.27 -14.03 -3.16
N ASN A 22 -0.64 -15.04 -2.58
CA ASN A 22 -0.44 -15.12 -1.13
C ASN A 22 0.48 -14.01 -0.63
N GLY A 23 1.59 -13.73 -1.30
CA GLY A 23 2.47 -12.62 -0.97
C GLY A 23 1.76 -11.26 -0.99
N ARG A 24 0.86 -11.05 -1.98
CA ARG A 24 0.03 -9.84 -2.06
C ARG A 24 -0.94 -9.72 -0.89
N LYS A 25 -1.62 -10.81 -0.54
CA LYS A 25 -2.54 -10.80 0.62
C LYS A 25 -1.81 -10.41 1.91
N ILE A 26 -0.63 -10.98 2.14
CA ILE A 26 0.20 -10.64 3.31
C ILE A 26 0.56 -9.15 3.29
N SER A 27 1.06 -8.63 2.17
CA SER A 27 1.46 -7.22 2.05
C SER A 27 0.28 -6.26 2.18
N ASN A 28 -0.89 -6.60 1.62
CA ASN A 28 -2.09 -5.79 1.72
C ASN A 28 -2.63 -5.74 3.14
N ASN A 29 -2.68 -6.89 3.82
CA ASN A 29 -3.11 -6.97 5.22
C ASN A 29 -2.15 -6.21 6.14
N TYR A 30 -0.86 -6.35 5.91
CA TYR A 30 0.15 -5.61 6.66
C TYR A 30 0.03 -4.09 6.44
N ALA A 31 -0.09 -3.65 5.18
CA ALA A 31 -0.25 -2.24 4.86
C ALA A 31 -1.53 -1.66 5.48
N SER A 32 -2.63 -2.41 5.48
CA SER A 32 -3.88 -2.04 6.15
C SER A 32 -3.71 -1.92 7.67
N PHE A 33 -2.97 -2.85 8.26
CA PHE A 33 -2.66 -2.84 9.69
C PHE A 33 -1.87 -1.58 10.10
N VAL A 34 -0.75 -1.29 9.43
CA VAL A 34 0.12 -0.16 9.82
C VAL A 34 -0.46 1.22 9.44
N THR A 35 -1.48 1.26 8.62
CA THR A 35 -2.20 2.49 8.26
C THR A 35 -3.51 2.65 9.02
N LEU A 36 -3.94 1.62 9.77
CA LEU A 36 -5.24 1.54 10.44
C LEU A 36 -6.44 1.78 9.50
N THR A 37 -6.31 1.33 8.25
CA THR A 37 -7.36 1.45 7.24
C THR A 37 -8.09 0.12 7.08
N ASP A 38 -9.21 -0.07 7.71
CA ASP A 38 -9.98 -1.33 7.75
C ASP A 38 -10.31 -1.89 6.34
N GLY A 39 -9.36 -2.60 5.71
CA GLY A 39 -9.53 -3.25 4.40
C GLY A 39 -9.58 -2.31 3.19
N TYR A 40 -9.27 -1.01 3.33
CA TYR A 40 -9.29 -0.04 2.23
C TYR A 40 -8.20 -0.27 1.17
N ILE A 41 -7.10 -0.97 1.54
CA ILE A 41 -5.98 -1.21 0.61
C ILE A 41 -6.29 -2.39 -0.28
N LYS A 42 -6.54 -2.10 -1.56
CA LYS A 42 -6.82 -3.12 -2.58
C LYS A 42 -5.56 -3.80 -3.07
N ASP A 43 -4.50 -3.03 -3.31
CA ASP A 43 -3.19 -3.56 -3.69
C ASP A 43 -2.04 -2.65 -3.23
N ALA A 44 -1.10 -3.22 -2.46
CA ALA A 44 0.07 -2.52 -1.95
C ALA A 44 1.34 -2.77 -2.80
N MET A 45 1.31 -3.75 -3.70
CA MET A 45 2.49 -4.22 -4.43
C MET A 45 2.50 -3.84 -5.92
N CYS A 46 1.38 -3.34 -6.46
CA CYS A 46 1.34 -2.92 -7.85
C CYS A 46 2.19 -1.67 -8.05
N GLY A 47 3.20 -1.76 -8.93
CA GLY A 47 4.08 -0.63 -9.27
C GLY A 47 3.49 0.32 -10.32
N TYR A 48 2.33 0.01 -10.89
CA TYR A 48 1.68 0.90 -11.86
C TYR A 48 0.95 2.02 -11.11
N ARG A 49 1.63 3.16 -10.96
CA ARG A 49 1.16 4.28 -10.12
C ARG A 49 1.46 5.63 -10.72
N ILE A 50 0.57 6.59 -10.42
CA ILE A 50 0.81 8.01 -10.70
C ILE A 50 0.87 8.73 -9.35
N TYR A 51 2.02 9.33 -9.08
CA TYR A 51 2.30 9.98 -7.81
C TYR A 51 1.99 11.48 -7.86
N PRO A 52 1.29 12.04 -6.86
CA PRO A 52 1.20 13.48 -6.71
C PRO A 52 2.58 14.04 -6.31
N VAL A 53 3.13 14.93 -7.14
CA VAL A 53 4.54 15.36 -7.07
C VAL A 53 4.92 15.91 -5.69
N GLU A 54 4.15 16.85 -5.15
CA GLU A 54 4.50 17.53 -3.90
C GLU A 54 4.54 16.59 -2.69
N PRO A 55 3.51 15.78 -2.38
CA PRO A 55 3.57 14.82 -1.28
C PRO A 55 4.66 13.77 -1.48
N PHE A 56 4.84 13.31 -2.71
CA PHE A 56 5.87 12.32 -3.05
C PHE A 56 7.27 12.87 -2.80
N TYR A 57 7.58 14.08 -3.30
CA TYR A 57 8.85 14.74 -3.08
C TYR A 57 9.14 14.91 -1.59
N LYS A 58 8.15 15.40 -0.80
CA LYS A 58 8.31 15.55 0.65
C LYS A 58 8.62 14.23 1.36
N ILE A 59 7.98 13.13 0.94
CA ILE A 59 8.25 11.82 1.49
C ILE A 59 9.67 11.37 1.17
N CYS A 60 10.10 11.47 -0.10
CA CYS A 60 11.42 11.07 -0.53
C CYS A 60 12.55 11.89 0.11
N ARG A 61 12.33 13.21 0.30
CA ARG A 61 13.34 14.09 0.89
C ARG A 61 13.53 13.89 2.40
N PHE A 62 12.46 13.61 3.14
CA PHE A 62 12.48 13.60 4.62
C PHE A 62 12.36 12.19 5.23
N SER A 63 12.45 11.16 4.42
CA SER A 63 12.35 9.78 4.90
C SER A 63 13.32 8.88 4.16
N TYR A 64 13.93 7.95 4.88
CA TYR A 64 14.57 6.83 4.23
C TYR A 64 13.50 5.91 3.62
N ILE A 65 13.65 5.55 2.36
CA ILE A 65 12.73 4.70 1.61
C ILE A 65 13.53 3.53 1.03
N ASP A 66 12.95 2.34 1.09
CA ASP A 66 13.55 1.19 0.42
C ASP A 66 13.56 1.41 -1.11
N SER A 67 14.71 1.18 -1.73
CA SER A 67 14.89 1.35 -3.18
C SER A 67 14.64 0.07 -3.99
N HIS A 68 14.11 -0.98 -3.36
CA HIS A 68 13.92 -2.31 -3.96
C HIS A 68 12.45 -2.75 -3.88
N MET A 69 12.21 -4.04 -3.64
CA MET A 69 10.87 -4.63 -3.65
C MET A 69 9.89 -4.05 -2.61
N GLY A 70 10.39 -3.41 -1.55
CA GLY A 70 9.56 -2.74 -0.54
C GLY A 70 9.08 -1.34 -0.93
N PHE A 71 9.65 -0.73 -1.98
CA PHE A 71 9.40 0.65 -2.37
C PHE A 71 7.91 0.98 -2.51
N ASP A 72 7.20 0.21 -3.32
CA ASP A 72 5.80 0.48 -3.62
C ASP A 72 4.90 0.40 -2.38
N THR A 73 5.11 -0.62 -1.56
CA THR A 73 4.37 -0.79 -0.30
C THR A 73 4.69 0.33 0.69
N GLU A 74 5.94 0.69 0.84
CA GLU A 74 6.36 1.75 1.77
C GLU A 74 5.82 3.13 1.35
N ILE A 75 5.92 3.48 0.08
CA ILE A 75 5.39 4.76 -0.43
C ILE A 75 3.88 4.84 -0.21
N LEU A 76 3.14 3.76 -0.49
CA LEU A 76 1.71 3.72 -0.27
C LEU A 76 1.36 3.98 1.21
N ILE A 77 2.01 3.28 2.14
CA ILE A 77 1.81 3.48 3.57
C ILE A 77 2.07 4.93 3.97
N ARG A 78 3.17 5.51 3.52
CA ARG A 78 3.54 6.90 3.84
C ARG A 78 2.58 7.92 3.24
N MET A 79 2.06 7.68 2.04
CA MET A 79 1.03 8.52 1.42
C MET A 79 -0.25 8.51 2.25
N ILE A 80 -0.68 7.35 2.71
CA ILE A 80 -1.86 7.22 3.60
C ILE A 80 -1.62 7.95 4.92
N TRP A 81 -0.45 7.83 5.53
CA TRP A 81 -0.11 8.57 6.73
C TRP A 81 -0.14 10.10 6.54
N LYS A 82 0.18 10.57 5.34
CA LYS A 82 0.06 11.99 4.93
C LYS A 82 -1.37 12.40 4.55
N ASN A 83 -2.34 11.48 4.66
CA ASN A 83 -3.73 11.72 4.27
C ASN A 83 -3.91 12.08 2.79
N VAL A 84 -3.07 11.50 1.93
CA VAL A 84 -3.21 11.63 0.48
C VAL A 84 -4.32 10.68 0.02
N PRO A 85 -5.33 11.16 -0.70
CA PRO A 85 -6.39 10.30 -1.23
C PRO A 85 -5.82 9.28 -2.22
N ILE A 86 -6.39 8.06 -2.23
CA ILE A 86 -5.99 7.01 -3.16
C ILE A 86 -7.14 6.67 -4.07
N ILE A 87 -6.86 6.62 -5.36
CA ILE A 87 -7.80 6.21 -6.41
C ILE A 87 -7.26 4.90 -7.00
N TYR A 88 -8.08 3.84 -6.99
CA TYR A 88 -7.71 2.56 -7.58
C TYR A 88 -8.28 2.43 -8.99
N MET A 89 -7.42 2.10 -9.95
CA MET A 89 -7.81 1.83 -11.34
C MET A 89 -7.54 0.36 -11.67
N PRO A 90 -8.47 -0.35 -12.30
CA PRO A 90 -8.25 -1.73 -12.71
C PRO A 90 -7.16 -1.77 -13.79
N VAL A 91 -6.23 -2.73 -13.66
CA VAL A 91 -5.14 -2.99 -14.60
C VAL A 91 -5.09 -4.48 -14.87
N GLU A 92 -5.16 -4.88 -16.12
CA GLU A 92 -5.01 -6.28 -16.50
C GLU A 92 -3.54 -6.67 -16.40
N VAL A 93 -3.27 -7.80 -15.75
CA VAL A 93 -1.92 -8.34 -15.55
C VAL A 93 -1.91 -9.83 -15.90
N SER A 94 -1.12 -10.19 -16.90
CA SER A 94 -0.85 -11.55 -17.29
C SER A 94 0.61 -11.92 -17.02
N TYR A 95 0.86 -13.20 -16.76
CA TYR A 95 2.20 -13.73 -16.54
C TYR A 95 2.57 -14.63 -17.72
N PRO A 96 3.49 -14.22 -18.60
CA PRO A 96 3.91 -15.06 -19.73
C PRO A 96 4.59 -16.34 -19.22
N VAL A 97 4.32 -17.45 -19.88
CA VAL A 97 4.96 -18.74 -19.62
C VAL A 97 6.47 -18.58 -19.78
N GLY A 98 7.24 -19.03 -18.79
CA GLY A 98 8.71 -18.90 -18.79
C GLY A 98 9.25 -17.52 -18.33
N GLY A 99 8.41 -16.63 -17.88
CA GLY A 99 8.82 -15.35 -17.32
C GLY A 99 9.74 -15.51 -16.10
N LYS A 100 10.91 -14.85 -16.12
CA LYS A 100 11.86 -14.88 -15.00
C LYS A 100 11.47 -13.83 -13.96
N SER A 101 11.42 -14.25 -12.69
CA SER A 101 11.25 -13.32 -11.57
C SER A 101 12.61 -12.76 -11.14
N ASN A 102 12.69 -11.43 -10.98
CA ASN A 102 13.85 -10.78 -10.39
C ASN A 102 13.87 -10.85 -8.85
N PHE A 103 12.86 -11.48 -8.25
CA PHE A 103 12.74 -11.64 -6.79
C PHE A 103 13.77 -12.64 -6.26
N ARG A 104 14.65 -12.16 -5.39
CA ARG A 104 15.65 -12.98 -4.69
C ARG A 104 15.09 -13.34 -3.31
N MET A 105 14.60 -14.58 -3.18
CA MET A 105 13.78 -15.04 -2.04
C MET A 105 14.37 -14.64 -0.66
N ILE A 106 15.62 -14.95 -0.39
CA ILE A 106 16.21 -14.68 0.94
C ILE A 106 16.47 -13.18 1.13
N ARG A 107 17.18 -12.56 0.19
CA ARG A 107 17.61 -11.16 0.29
C ARG A 107 16.45 -10.18 0.34
N ASP A 108 15.46 -10.39 -0.53
CA ASP A 108 14.34 -9.47 -0.64
C ASP A 108 13.36 -9.66 0.53
N ASN A 109 13.17 -10.90 1.03
CA ASN A 109 12.38 -11.13 2.23
C ASN A 109 13.00 -10.48 3.48
N ILE A 110 14.32 -10.53 3.65
CA ILE A 110 15.00 -9.84 4.76
C ILE A 110 14.76 -8.32 4.66
N ARG A 111 14.90 -7.73 3.47
CA ARG A 111 14.68 -6.29 3.25
C ARG A 111 13.23 -5.89 3.51
N ILE A 112 12.28 -6.66 3.00
CA ILE A 112 10.86 -6.43 3.22
C ILE A 112 10.52 -6.53 4.71
N SER A 113 11.07 -7.51 5.42
CA SER A 113 10.89 -7.65 6.88
C SER A 113 11.44 -6.44 7.64
N PHE A 114 12.59 -5.91 7.23
CA PHE A 114 13.17 -4.71 7.82
C PHE A 114 12.32 -3.47 7.55
N MET A 115 11.79 -3.34 6.32
CA MET A 115 10.85 -2.28 5.97
C MET A 115 9.59 -2.41 6.81
N PHE A 116 9.04 -3.60 6.98
CA PHE A 116 7.87 -3.84 7.84
C PHE A 116 8.14 -3.45 9.30
N ALA A 117 9.24 -3.85 9.89
CA ALA A 117 9.60 -3.44 11.25
C ALA A 117 9.64 -1.91 11.38
N ARG A 118 10.28 -1.22 10.44
CA ARG A 118 10.36 0.24 10.41
C ARG A 118 9.00 0.91 10.27
N MET A 119 8.10 0.36 9.44
CA MET A 119 6.74 0.90 9.29
C MET A 119 5.90 0.66 10.54
N THR A 120 6.09 -0.47 11.23
CA THR A 120 5.41 -0.75 12.51
C THR A 120 5.80 0.29 13.58
N ILE A 121 7.09 0.57 13.71
CA ILE A 121 7.57 1.64 14.62
C ILE A 121 6.98 3.00 14.20
N GLY A 122 6.98 3.29 12.90
CA GLY A 122 6.37 4.51 12.35
C GLY A 122 4.88 4.64 12.64
N MET A 123 4.15 3.52 12.63
CA MET A 123 2.75 3.46 13.02
C MET A 123 2.57 3.80 14.51
N TRP A 124 3.36 3.21 15.40
CA TRP A 124 3.28 3.46 16.84
C TRP A 124 3.47 4.95 17.16
N LEU A 125 4.45 5.58 16.54
CA LEU A 125 4.68 7.03 16.72
C LEU A 125 3.51 7.89 16.24
N ARG A 126 2.71 7.40 15.30
CA ARG A 126 1.55 8.09 14.70
C ARG A 126 0.22 7.57 15.19
N TYR A 127 0.22 6.57 16.06
CA TYR A 127 -0.99 5.88 16.50
C TYR A 127 -2.13 6.82 16.95
N PRO A 128 -1.89 7.86 17.78
CA PRO A 128 -2.97 8.74 18.21
C PRO A 128 -3.67 9.44 17.04
N ILE A 129 -2.89 9.90 16.05
CA ILE A 129 -3.38 10.61 14.87
C ILE A 129 -4.15 9.64 13.96
N LEU A 130 -3.59 8.47 13.71
CA LEU A 130 -4.20 7.44 12.84
C LEU A 130 -5.51 6.92 13.45
N ASN A 131 -5.52 6.66 14.75
CA ASN A 131 -6.70 6.18 15.45
C ASN A 131 -7.83 7.22 15.46
N LYS A 132 -7.51 8.50 15.65
CA LYS A 132 -8.49 9.60 15.54
C LYS A 132 -9.12 9.63 14.14
N ARG A 133 -8.32 9.51 13.08
CA ARG A 133 -8.81 9.48 11.70
C ARG A 133 -9.70 8.27 11.43
N ARG A 134 -9.29 7.08 11.89
CA ARG A 134 -10.08 5.85 11.77
C ARG A 134 -11.46 6.00 12.40
N LYS A 135 -11.53 6.56 13.61
CA LYS A 135 -12.81 6.80 14.30
C LYS A 135 -13.71 7.76 13.53
N SER A 136 -13.15 8.85 12.99
CA SER A 136 -13.92 9.80 12.17
C SER A 136 -14.47 9.17 10.89
N GLN A 137 -13.65 8.39 10.18
CA GLN A 137 -14.10 7.68 8.96
C GLN A 137 -15.16 6.62 9.24
N LYS A 138 -15.09 5.95 10.39
CA LYS A 138 -16.11 4.98 10.80
C LYS A 138 -17.44 5.67 11.09
N SER A 139 -17.41 6.79 11.82
CA SER A 139 -18.60 7.58 12.13
C SER A 139 -19.29 8.13 10.87
N GLU A 140 -18.53 8.56 9.87
CA GLU A 140 -19.10 9.00 8.56
C GLU A 140 -19.75 7.85 7.80
N LYS A 141 -19.12 6.67 7.77
CA LYS A 141 -19.70 5.48 7.12
C LYS A 141 -20.99 5.02 7.79
N ASP A 142 -21.04 5.05 9.12
CA ASP A 142 -22.23 4.64 9.87
C ASP A 142 -23.39 5.63 9.64
N LYS A 143 -23.15 6.93 9.54
CA LYS A 143 -24.17 7.94 9.19
C LYS A 143 -24.75 7.74 7.79
N ASN A 144 -23.89 7.56 6.79
CA ASN A 144 -24.32 7.36 5.41
C ASN A 144 -25.13 6.05 5.20
N LYS A 145 -24.96 5.06 6.10
CA LYS A 145 -25.69 3.80 6.05
C LYS A 145 -27.05 3.87 6.72
N THR A 146 -27.28 4.90 7.55
CA THR A 146 -28.56 5.13 8.24
C THR A 146 -29.50 6.01 7.39
N ASP A 147 -28.95 6.73 6.41
CA ASP A 147 -29.68 7.64 5.52
C ASP A 147 -30.11 6.96 4.18
N GLU A 148 -29.81 5.66 3.97
CA GLU A 148 -30.31 4.80 2.88
C GLU A 148 -31.41 3.84 3.39
#